data_0ef3625ebd80094c932de28b1976f4a0
#
_entry.id   0ef3625ebd80094c932de28b1976f4a0
#
_cell.length_a   1.000
_cell.length_b   1.000
_cell.length_c   1.000
_cell.angle_alpha   90.00
_cell.angle_beta   90.00
_cell.angle_gamma   90.00
#
_symmetry.space_group_name_H-M   'P 1'
#
loop_
_entity.id
_entity.type
_entity.pdbx_description
1 polymer ?
#
loop_
_entity_poly.entity_id
_entity_poly.type
_entity_poly.pdbx_seq_one_letter_code
_entity_poly.pdbx_strand_id
1 'polypeptide(L)'
;GMLQDRGLTLFDEWASTFGEVTTSVELKPEGTGYRMRTRFSRFYNLPELMALWREAADIQTADMLNLPVPEVERKNVVVKPTDIQREIVAELGERAEAVRNGNVDPSEDNMLKITHEARLLGLDTRCIFKDAQPAPDSKVMKLIDNLEKNYKNTMTEKGVQIVFCDIAINEDETHFSVYKAIKQALMERGIPEKEICFAGDAKTDKARDEMFKSLRKGEKRFIIASTSKLGTGANIQDRICAIHHLDIPWKPSDLTQQDGRGIRQGNRFSQVGIYHYLTEETFDAYMMGIITNKAKFINQILTSKSPARVSEDVDEMVLTYSEMQAIASGNPMIKEKIQLDNDVAMLKTLEAEHKKSIYKMQELAEKTLPKQITHYSELLAKSKSDMSKYQEQQALNKEFEMTIGGVRYDKRENAGEQIAVAMAKCTATGEPIELGTYRGFKVTIERNPSANTFFELDTPCIAVLHGELTYSCDIATDNGVGNVRRIENLAGIQINQKLCSLEEQLEKANKDLSEAQQNMLKPFEHGQELAEKTKRLEYVNAQLSG
;
A
#
# COMPACT_ATOMS: atom_id res chain seq x y z
N GLY A 1 4.32 -2.04 -19.59
CA GLY A 1 2.98 -1.56 -19.24
C GLY A 1 3.05 -0.28 -18.43
N MET A 2 1.94 0.41 -18.21
CA MET A 2 1.80 1.75 -17.62
C MET A 2 2.71 2.05 -16.39
N LEU A 3 2.88 1.10 -15.48
CA LEU A 3 3.81 1.25 -14.36
C LEU A 3 5.28 1.12 -14.79
N GLN A 4 5.59 0.26 -15.76
CA GLN A 4 6.94 0.09 -16.29
C GLN A 4 7.44 1.35 -17.01
N ASP A 5 6.56 2.01 -17.77
CA ASP A 5 6.89 3.22 -18.54
C ASP A 5 7.22 4.41 -17.61
N ARG A 6 6.91 4.28 -16.30
CA ARG A 6 7.15 5.28 -15.26
C ARG A 6 8.19 4.84 -14.22
N GLY A 7 8.93 3.76 -14.48
CA GLY A 7 9.94 3.25 -13.57
C GLY A 7 9.41 2.61 -12.27
N LEU A 8 8.11 2.25 -12.24
CA LEU A 8 7.44 1.61 -11.10
C LEU A 8 7.19 0.12 -11.39
N THR A 9 8.25 -0.60 -11.70
CA THR A 9 8.15 -2.01 -12.12
C THR A 9 7.93 -2.98 -10.97
N LEU A 10 8.47 -2.63 -9.81
CA LEU A 10 8.38 -3.44 -8.60
C LEU A 10 7.38 -2.82 -7.63
N PHE A 11 6.70 -3.69 -6.85
CA PHE A 11 5.77 -3.24 -5.82
C PHE A 11 6.42 -2.31 -4.80
N ASP A 12 7.67 -2.57 -4.43
CA ASP A 12 8.42 -1.76 -3.47
C ASP A 12 8.70 -0.34 -3.98
N GLU A 13 8.94 -0.17 -5.29
CA GLU A 13 9.11 1.14 -5.92
C GLU A 13 7.80 1.94 -5.89
N TRP A 14 6.68 1.29 -6.24
CA TRP A 14 5.36 1.89 -6.13
C TRP A 14 5.03 2.25 -4.68
N ALA A 15 5.29 1.33 -3.76
CA ALA A 15 5.03 1.48 -2.35
C ALA A 15 5.81 2.64 -1.73
N SER A 16 7.10 2.78 -2.07
CA SER A 16 7.93 3.89 -1.58
C SER A 16 7.54 5.25 -2.16
N THR A 17 6.90 5.27 -3.34
CA THR A 17 6.48 6.50 -4.01
C THR A 17 5.13 7.00 -3.51
N PHE A 18 4.19 6.09 -3.21
CA PHE A 18 2.80 6.43 -2.90
C PHE A 18 2.33 6.01 -1.52
N GLY A 19 3.11 5.25 -0.76
CA GLY A 19 2.69 4.73 0.53
C GLY A 19 3.74 4.82 1.62
N GLU A 20 3.30 5.07 2.84
CA GLU A 20 4.11 4.88 4.04
C GLU A 20 3.82 3.50 4.62
N VAL A 21 4.88 2.75 4.80
CA VAL A 21 4.81 1.42 5.39
C VAL A 21 5.19 1.51 6.86
N THR A 22 4.23 1.25 7.73
CA THR A 22 4.49 1.13 9.18
C THR A 22 4.56 -0.35 9.57
N THR A 23 5.58 -0.68 10.36
CA THR A 23 5.68 -2.01 10.96
C THR A 23 5.21 -1.92 12.40
N SER A 24 4.07 -2.54 12.69
CA SER A 24 3.51 -2.63 14.04
C SER A 24 3.64 -4.05 14.58
N VAL A 25 3.75 -4.15 15.90
CA VAL A 25 3.70 -5.45 16.60
C VAL A 25 2.23 -5.77 16.84
N GLU A 26 1.72 -6.79 16.17
CA GLU A 26 0.32 -7.24 16.31
C GLU A 26 0.26 -8.58 17.01
N LEU A 27 -0.83 -8.79 17.77
CA LEU A 27 -1.15 -10.11 18.29
C LEU A 27 -1.45 -11.06 17.13
N LYS A 28 -0.95 -12.30 17.19
CA LYS A 28 -1.30 -13.31 16.21
C LYS A 28 -2.81 -13.63 16.28
N PRO A 29 -3.45 -13.98 15.15
CA PRO A 29 -4.87 -14.32 15.13
C PRO A 29 -5.26 -15.44 16.10
N GLU A 30 -4.30 -16.32 16.42
CA GLU A 30 -4.48 -17.43 17.35
C GLU A 30 -4.48 -17.01 18.84
N GLY A 31 -4.29 -15.72 19.14
CA GLY A 31 -4.26 -15.18 20.51
C GLY A 31 -2.99 -15.48 21.30
N THR A 32 -2.02 -16.15 20.70
CA THR A 32 -0.75 -16.55 21.36
C THR A 32 0.46 -15.94 20.65
N GLY A 33 1.14 -14.99 21.30
CA GLY A 33 2.36 -14.35 20.82
C GLY A 33 2.16 -13.22 19.81
N TYR A 34 3.22 -12.45 19.61
CA TYR A 34 3.22 -11.28 18.74
C TYR A 34 3.83 -11.59 17.38
N ARG A 35 3.39 -10.87 16.34
CA ARG A 35 4.04 -10.85 15.03
C ARG A 35 4.28 -9.40 14.61
N MET A 36 5.38 -9.19 13.92
CA MET A 36 5.61 -7.95 13.19
C MET A 36 4.72 -7.97 11.94
N ARG A 37 3.87 -6.99 11.77
CA ARG A 37 3.09 -6.80 10.55
C ARG A 37 3.38 -5.45 9.96
N THR A 38 3.74 -5.50 8.70
CA THR A 38 4.02 -4.32 7.89
C THR A 38 2.77 -3.98 7.09
N ARG A 39 2.24 -2.76 7.25
CA ARG A 39 1.06 -2.28 6.54
C ARG A 39 1.32 -0.93 5.93
N PHE A 40 0.59 -0.61 4.86
CA PHE A 40 0.46 0.77 4.42
C PHE A 40 -0.43 1.52 5.41
N SER A 41 0.09 2.58 6.01
CA SER A 41 -0.65 3.41 6.97
C SER A 41 -1.11 4.74 6.38
N ARG A 42 -0.43 5.21 5.33
CA ARG A 42 -0.74 6.48 4.67
C ARG A 42 -0.42 6.41 3.19
N PHE A 43 -1.15 7.20 2.41
CA PHE A 43 -0.88 7.39 0.99
C PHE A 43 -0.40 8.82 0.76
N TYR A 44 0.69 8.96 -0.02
CA TYR A 44 1.28 10.22 -0.46
C TYR A 44 1.12 10.41 -1.96
N ASN A 45 1.44 11.61 -2.43
CA ASN A 45 1.42 11.94 -3.86
C ASN A 45 0.09 11.52 -4.52
N LEU A 46 -1.02 11.74 -3.81
CA LEU A 46 -2.34 11.34 -4.26
C LEU A 46 -2.73 11.93 -5.62
N PRO A 47 -2.42 13.19 -5.97
CA PRO A 47 -2.72 13.73 -7.31
C PRO A 47 -2.04 12.91 -8.42
N GLU A 48 -0.80 12.52 -8.23
CA GLU A 48 -0.01 11.72 -9.16
C GLU A 48 -0.53 10.29 -9.25
N LEU A 49 -0.86 9.67 -8.11
CA LEU A 49 -1.50 8.35 -8.05
C LEU A 49 -2.85 8.36 -8.77
N MET A 50 -3.62 9.42 -8.61
CA MET A 50 -4.91 9.62 -9.27
C MET A 50 -4.78 9.80 -10.79
N ALA A 51 -3.76 10.53 -11.24
CA ALA A 51 -3.47 10.66 -12.67
C ALA A 51 -3.18 9.30 -13.29
N LEU A 52 -2.36 8.48 -12.62
CA LEU A 52 -2.08 7.09 -13.02
C LEU A 52 -3.35 6.24 -13.07
N TRP A 53 -4.19 6.33 -12.05
CA TRP A 53 -5.43 5.56 -11.96
C TRP A 53 -6.38 5.89 -13.11
N ARG A 54 -6.51 7.17 -13.49
CA ARG A 54 -7.38 7.62 -14.58
C ARG A 54 -6.92 7.17 -15.96
N GLU A 55 -5.64 6.95 -16.16
CA GLU A 55 -5.13 6.37 -17.40
C GLU A 55 -5.60 4.91 -17.60
N ALA A 56 -5.87 4.20 -16.48
CA ALA A 56 -6.24 2.80 -16.48
C ALA A 56 -7.74 2.54 -16.24
N ALA A 57 -8.48 3.50 -15.66
CA ALA A 57 -9.87 3.31 -15.23
C ALA A 57 -10.77 4.46 -15.71
N ASP A 58 -11.90 4.09 -16.32
CA ASP A 58 -13.02 5.02 -16.55
C ASP A 58 -13.91 5.04 -15.30
N ILE A 59 -14.07 6.21 -14.70
CA ILE A 59 -14.80 6.38 -13.44
C ILE A 59 -16.10 7.09 -13.72
N GLN A 60 -17.22 6.39 -13.47
CA GLN A 60 -18.58 6.92 -13.59
C GLN A 60 -19.26 6.86 -12.22
N THR A 61 -19.54 8.01 -11.63
CA THR A 61 -20.31 8.08 -10.38
C THR A 61 -21.82 8.08 -10.68
N ALA A 62 -22.64 7.70 -9.70
CA ALA A 62 -24.09 7.67 -9.85
C ALA A 62 -24.66 9.03 -10.30
N ASP A 63 -24.08 10.15 -9.83
CA ASP A 63 -24.48 11.51 -10.20
C ASP A 63 -24.18 11.83 -11.67
N MET A 64 -23.14 11.21 -12.25
CA MET A 64 -22.78 11.39 -13.66
C MET A 64 -23.71 10.60 -14.59
N LEU A 65 -24.26 9.48 -14.10
CA LEU A 65 -25.04 8.55 -14.92
C LEU A 65 -26.53 8.93 -15.06
N ASN A 66 -27.03 9.85 -14.28
CA ASN A 66 -28.42 10.35 -14.31
C ASN A 66 -29.47 9.20 -14.35
N LEU A 67 -29.24 8.15 -13.54
CA LEU A 67 -30.08 6.96 -13.52
C LEU A 67 -31.46 7.25 -12.91
N PRO A 68 -32.55 6.64 -13.43
CA PRO A 68 -33.89 6.78 -12.85
C PRO A 68 -34.00 5.94 -11.55
N VAL A 69 -33.45 6.46 -10.47
CA VAL A 69 -33.48 5.86 -9.12
C VAL A 69 -34.32 6.72 -8.18
N PRO A 70 -34.85 6.17 -7.08
CA PRO A 70 -35.59 6.94 -6.08
C PRO A 70 -34.77 8.09 -5.50
N GLU A 71 -35.44 9.18 -5.13
CA GLU A 71 -34.88 10.20 -4.27
C GLU A 71 -34.56 9.62 -2.88
N VAL A 72 -33.50 10.14 -2.23
CA VAL A 72 -33.03 9.63 -0.94
C VAL A 72 -33.27 10.63 0.15
N GLU A 73 -34.01 10.24 1.17
CA GLU A 73 -34.16 11.00 2.41
C GLU A 73 -33.28 10.38 3.51
N ARG A 74 -32.14 11.01 3.85
CA ARG A 74 -31.22 10.51 4.89
C ARG A 74 -31.58 11.09 6.25
N LYS A 75 -31.71 10.21 7.28
CA LYS A 75 -32.04 10.55 8.65
C LYS A 75 -31.07 9.92 9.63
N ASN A 76 -30.38 10.73 10.41
CA ASN A 76 -29.58 10.27 11.53
C ASN A 76 -30.48 10.29 12.78
N VAL A 77 -30.77 9.12 13.34
CA VAL A 77 -31.54 8.95 14.56
C VAL A 77 -30.55 8.78 15.71
N VAL A 78 -30.30 9.89 16.40
CA VAL A 78 -29.32 9.97 17.47
C VAL A 78 -30.03 9.85 18.82
N VAL A 79 -29.56 8.95 19.67
CA VAL A 79 -30.08 8.72 21.03
C VAL A 79 -28.98 8.98 22.07
N LYS A 80 -29.38 9.38 23.26
CA LYS A 80 -28.45 9.54 24.40
C LYS A 80 -28.12 8.17 25.00
N PRO A 81 -26.89 7.96 25.48
CA PRO A 81 -26.53 6.74 26.20
C PRO A 81 -27.25 6.67 27.54
N THR A 82 -27.55 5.48 27.99
CA THR A 82 -27.98 5.23 29.37
C THR A 82 -26.82 5.40 30.34
N ASP A 83 -27.11 5.57 31.64
CA ASP A 83 -26.06 5.66 32.66
C ASP A 83 -25.20 4.38 32.69
N ILE A 84 -25.82 3.22 32.54
CA ILE A 84 -25.12 1.93 32.44
C ILE A 84 -24.17 1.91 31.23
N GLN A 85 -24.58 2.45 30.08
CA GLN A 85 -23.71 2.51 28.90
C GLN A 85 -22.51 3.43 29.16
N ARG A 86 -22.69 4.58 29.84
CA ARG A 86 -21.58 5.47 30.20
C ARG A 86 -20.59 4.80 31.16
N GLU A 87 -21.09 4.09 32.19
CA GLU A 87 -20.24 3.35 33.13
C GLU A 87 -19.39 2.30 32.40
N ILE A 88 -20.00 1.50 31.53
CA ILE A 88 -19.27 0.46 30.78
C ILE A 88 -18.28 1.08 29.78
N VAL A 89 -18.62 2.20 29.12
CA VAL A 89 -17.69 2.91 28.23
C VAL A 89 -16.47 3.39 29.02
N ALA A 90 -16.65 3.89 30.25
CA ALA A 90 -15.54 4.28 31.12
C ALA A 90 -14.67 3.07 31.51
N GLU A 91 -15.30 1.94 31.91
CA GLU A 91 -14.60 0.68 32.22
C GLU A 91 -13.78 0.16 31.01
N LEU A 92 -14.36 0.19 29.80
CA LEU A 92 -13.66 -0.18 28.56
C LEU A 92 -12.45 0.73 28.32
N GLY A 93 -12.53 2.01 28.70
CA GLY A 93 -11.41 2.95 28.66
C GLY A 93 -10.27 2.56 29.63
N GLU A 94 -10.60 2.18 30.86
CA GLU A 94 -9.63 1.69 31.86
C GLU A 94 -8.97 0.39 31.40
N ARG A 95 -9.74 -0.55 30.85
CA ARG A 95 -9.23 -1.81 30.29
C ARG A 95 -8.27 -1.55 29.11
N ALA A 96 -8.61 -0.61 28.22
CA ALA A 96 -7.74 -0.21 27.12
C ALA A 96 -6.41 0.38 27.61
N GLU A 97 -6.43 1.11 28.73
CA GLU A 97 -5.21 1.61 29.39
C GLU A 97 -4.35 0.48 29.98
N ALA A 98 -4.97 -0.49 30.63
CA ALA A 98 -4.29 -1.66 31.17
C ALA A 98 -3.61 -2.50 30.07
N VAL A 99 -4.29 -2.71 28.94
CA VAL A 99 -3.74 -3.39 27.75
C VAL A 99 -2.56 -2.60 27.17
N ARG A 100 -2.67 -1.29 27.05
CA ARG A 100 -1.59 -0.42 26.56
C ARG A 100 -0.34 -0.50 27.44
N ASN A 101 -0.53 -0.51 28.75
CA ASN A 101 0.57 -0.53 29.71
C ASN A 101 1.18 -1.93 29.88
N GLY A 102 0.64 -2.95 29.19
CA GLY A 102 1.10 -4.34 29.29
C GLY A 102 0.79 -5.00 30.64
N ASN A 103 -0.20 -4.48 31.38
CA ASN A 103 -0.59 -4.97 32.70
C ASN A 103 -1.55 -6.17 32.67
N VAL A 104 -1.98 -6.58 31.47
CA VAL A 104 -2.94 -7.68 31.26
C VAL A 104 -2.40 -8.62 30.20
N ASP A 105 -2.58 -9.94 30.41
CA ASP A 105 -2.21 -10.93 29.39
C ASP A 105 -3.11 -10.74 28.15
N PRO A 106 -2.54 -10.67 26.91
CA PRO A 106 -3.32 -10.49 25.70
C PRO A 106 -4.35 -11.60 25.41
N SER A 107 -4.23 -12.76 26.06
CA SER A 107 -5.22 -13.84 25.99
C SER A 107 -6.42 -13.59 26.89
N GLU A 108 -6.26 -12.82 27.97
CA GLU A 108 -7.34 -12.45 28.89
C GLU A 108 -8.10 -11.23 28.36
N ASP A 109 -7.36 -10.15 27.97
CA ASP A 109 -7.96 -8.95 27.38
C ASP A 109 -7.05 -8.31 26.33
N ASN A 110 -7.68 -7.69 25.32
CA ASN A 110 -6.97 -7.05 24.21
C ASN A 110 -7.87 -6.04 23.50
N MET A 111 -7.27 -5.15 22.70
CA MET A 111 -8.02 -4.10 21.98
C MET A 111 -9.11 -4.64 21.04
N LEU A 112 -8.95 -5.85 20.48
CA LEU A 112 -9.97 -6.46 19.63
C LEU A 112 -11.23 -6.83 20.44
N LYS A 113 -11.04 -7.42 21.63
CA LYS A 113 -12.13 -7.77 22.56
C LYS A 113 -12.83 -6.51 23.05
N ILE A 114 -12.07 -5.51 23.49
CA ILE A 114 -12.60 -4.21 23.92
C ILE A 114 -13.40 -3.52 22.81
N THR A 115 -12.89 -3.52 21.57
CA THR A 115 -13.58 -2.95 20.41
C THR A 115 -14.89 -3.68 20.11
N HIS A 116 -14.89 -5.02 20.20
CA HIS A 116 -16.08 -5.82 19.99
C HIS A 116 -17.14 -5.53 21.05
N GLU A 117 -16.78 -5.47 22.32
CA GLU A 117 -17.67 -5.13 23.44
C GLU A 117 -18.20 -3.70 23.33
N ALA A 118 -17.36 -2.73 22.96
CA ALA A 118 -17.78 -1.34 22.72
C ALA A 118 -18.83 -1.24 21.60
N ARG A 119 -18.70 -2.07 20.56
CA ARG A 119 -19.64 -2.15 19.45
C ARG A 119 -20.98 -2.78 19.88
N LEU A 120 -20.93 -3.85 20.66
CA LEU A 120 -22.11 -4.49 21.23
C LEU A 120 -22.87 -3.54 22.18
N LEU A 121 -22.13 -2.82 23.03
CA LEU A 121 -22.69 -1.83 23.96
C LEU A 121 -23.39 -0.67 23.23
N GLY A 122 -22.77 -0.16 22.15
CA GLY A 122 -23.39 0.85 21.30
C GLY A 122 -24.68 0.37 20.66
N LEU A 123 -24.81 -0.93 20.38
CA LEU A 123 -26.01 -1.51 19.81
C LEU A 123 -27.16 -1.61 20.85
N ASP A 124 -26.93 -2.33 21.93
CA ASP A 124 -27.93 -2.53 23.01
C ASP A 124 -27.24 -3.05 24.27
N THR A 125 -27.59 -2.53 25.43
CA THR A 125 -27.03 -2.96 26.72
C THR A 125 -27.23 -4.48 26.98
N ARG A 126 -28.30 -5.06 26.45
CA ARG A 126 -28.58 -6.51 26.54
C ARG A 126 -27.57 -7.38 25.80
N CYS A 127 -26.83 -6.81 24.88
CA CYS A 127 -25.70 -7.52 24.22
C CYS A 127 -24.54 -7.80 25.17
N ILE A 128 -24.42 -7.02 26.26
CA ILE A 128 -23.42 -7.23 27.33
C ILE A 128 -24.06 -7.95 28.52
N PHE A 129 -25.24 -7.50 28.95
CA PHE A 129 -26.01 -8.06 30.07
C PHE A 129 -27.36 -8.58 29.56
N LYS A 130 -27.43 -9.87 29.23
CA LYS A 130 -28.58 -10.49 28.56
C LYS A 130 -29.91 -10.20 29.28
N ASP A 131 -29.91 -10.16 30.61
CA ASP A 131 -31.09 -9.96 31.43
C ASP A 131 -31.42 -8.48 31.75
N ALA A 132 -30.64 -7.55 31.13
CA ALA A 132 -30.92 -6.13 31.30
C ALA A 132 -32.28 -5.75 30.68
N GLN A 133 -32.97 -4.80 31.33
CA GLN A 133 -34.22 -4.30 30.79
C GLN A 133 -33.97 -3.44 29.54
N PRO A 134 -34.83 -3.55 28.51
CA PRO A 134 -34.73 -2.72 27.32
C PRO A 134 -34.92 -1.24 27.71
N ALA A 135 -33.96 -0.39 27.30
CA ALA A 135 -34.08 1.05 27.52
C ALA A 135 -35.13 1.65 26.58
N PRO A 136 -36.16 2.37 27.10
CA PRO A 136 -37.26 2.89 26.29
C PRO A 136 -36.83 3.81 25.14
N ASP A 137 -35.78 4.57 25.34
CA ASP A 137 -35.26 5.51 24.36
C ASP A 137 -34.02 4.98 23.61
N SER A 138 -33.74 3.67 23.66
CA SER A 138 -32.61 3.06 22.94
C SER A 138 -32.81 3.17 21.42
N LYS A 139 -31.68 3.08 20.70
CA LYS A 139 -31.71 3.11 19.23
C LYS A 139 -32.53 1.95 18.64
N VAL A 140 -32.57 0.79 19.33
CA VAL A 140 -33.40 -0.34 18.92
C VAL A 140 -34.89 0.00 19.04
N MET A 141 -35.31 0.68 20.11
CA MET A 141 -36.70 1.12 20.25
C MET A 141 -37.07 2.18 19.23
N LYS A 142 -36.18 3.15 18.95
CA LYS A 142 -36.40 4.15 17.86
C LYS A 142 -36.45 3.51 16.47
N LEU A 143 -35.68 2.42 16.26
CA LEU A 143 -35.81 1.61 15.04
C LEU A 143 -37.22 1.02 14.93
N ILE A 144 -37.70 0.38 15.98
CA ILE A 144 -39.04 -0.25 16.01
C ILE A 144 -40.14 0.79 15.76
N ASP A 145 -40.03 1.98 16.34
CA ASP A 145 -40.98 3.09 16.10
C ASP A 145 -41.00 3.51 14.62
N ASN A 146 -39.82 3.63 14.00
CA ASN A 146 -39.72 4.00 12.60
C ASN A 146 -40.20 2.87 11.67
N LEU A 147 -39.91 1.61 12.00
CA LEU A 147 -40.42 0.43 11.26
C LEU A 147 -41.95 0.41 11.25
N GLU A 148 -42.55 0.59 12.41
CA GLU A 148 -44.03 0.63 12.56
C GLU A 148 -44.61 1.83 11.79
N LYS A 149 -44.05 3.03 11.92
CA LYS A 149 -44.47 4.24 11.21
C LYS A 149 -44.46 4.04 9.71
N ASN A 150 -43.36 3.55 9.16
CA ASN A 150 -43.19 3.32 7.72
C ASN A 150 -44.13 2.20 7.24
N TYR A 151 -44.34 1.15 8.06
CA TYR A 151 -45.30 0.07 7.77
C TYR A 151 -46.71 0.62 7.58
N LYS A 152 -47.17 1.46 8.52
CA LYS A 152 -48.50 2.09 8.47
C LYS A 152 -48.61 3.05 7.26
N ASN A 153 -47.60 3.85 7.02
CA ASN A 153 -47.61 4.85 5.93
C ASN A 153 -47.61 4.20 4.54
N THR A 154 -47.08 2.98 4.39
CA THR A 154 -46.96 2.28 3.10
C THR A 154 -47.86 1.02 3.04
N MET A 155 -48.98 1.01 3.77
CA MET A 155 -49.86 -0.14 3.84
C MET A 155 -50.45 -0.51 2.47
N THR A 156 -50.90 0.49 1.72
CA THR A 156 -51.52 0.33 0.40
C THR A 156 -50.51 -0.18 -0.64
N GLU A 157 -49.34 0.39 -0.68
CA GLU A 157 -48.25 0.06 -1.62
C GLU A 157 -47.50 -1.21 -1.21
N LYS A 158 -47.72 -1.72 0.00
CA LYS A 158 -47.01 -2.84 0.62
C LYS A 158 -45.50 -2.61 0.62
N GLY A 159 -45.06 -1.45 1.14
CA GLY A 159 -43.65 -1.08 1.21
C GLY A 159 -42.82 -2.04 2.04
N VAL A 160 -41.63 -2.37 1.58
CA VAL A 160 -40.68 -3.29 2.23
C VAL A 160 -39.60 -2.49 2.92
N GLN A 161 -39.20 -2.90 4.09
CA GLN A 161 -38.12 -2.27 4.86
C GLN A 161 -36.98 -3.25 5.10
N ILE A 162 -35.75 -2.80 4.95
CA ILE A 162 -34.53 -3.57 5.23
C ILE A 162 -33.91 -3.05 6.51
N VAL A 163 -33.57 -3.94 7.43
CA VAL A 163 -32.73 -3.61 8.59
C VAL A 163 -31.38 -4.31 8.44
N PHE A 164 -30.34 -3.53 8.37
CA PHE A 164 -28.97 -4.04 8.38
C PHE A 164 -28.39 -4.00 9.78
N CYS A 165 -27.87 -5.17 10.22
CA CYS A 165 -27.14 -5.32 11.47
C CYS A 165 -26.20 -6.53 11.34
N ASP A 166 -24.90 -6.32 11.57
CA ASP A 166 -23.86 -7.34 11.38
C ASP A 166 -23.46 -8.06 12.68
N ILE A 167 -23.99 -7.61 13.83
CA ILE A 167 -23.65 -8.13 15.16
C ILE A 167 -24.91 -8.55 15.93
N ALA A 168 -24.73 -9.29 17.03
CA ALA A 168 -25.81 -9.78 17.90
C ALA A 168 -26.94 -10.52 17.13
N ILE A 169 -26.56 -11.35 16.15
CA ILE A 169 -27.48 -12.05 15.23
C ILE A 169 -28.12 -13.25 15.92
N ASN A 170 -27.30 -14.11 16.53
CA ASN A 170 -27.70 -15.38 17.10
C ASN A 170 -27.98 -15.24 18.61
N GLU A 171 -28.90 -16.02 19.10
CA GLU A 171 -29.19 -16.17 20.53
C GLU A 171 -28.72 -17.53 21.00
N ASP A 172 -28.12 -17.58 22.17
CA ASP A 172 -27.82 -18.79 22.92
C ASP A 172 -28.04 -18.55 24.43
N GLU A 173 -27.55 -19.43 25.29
CA GLU A 173 -27.70 -19.29 26.75
C GLU A 173 -27.06 -18.00 27.28
N THR A 174 -26.00 -17.51 26.65
CA THR A 174 -25.20 -16.37 27.09
C THR A 174 -25.38 -15.11 26.23
N HIS A 175 -25.79 -15.25 24.99
CA HIS A 175 -25.86 -14.16 24.04
C HIS A 175 -27.27 -13.73 23.71
N PHE A 176 -27.52 -12.42 23.67
CA PHE A 176 -28.76 -11.78 23.28
C PHE A 176 -28.82 -11.59 21.75
N SER A 177 -29.98 -11.84 21.14
CA SER A 177 -30.20 -11.59 19.71
C SER A 177 -31.06 -10.36 19.48
N VAL A 178 -30.46 -9.33 18.87
CA VAL A 178 -31.21 -8.14 18.42
C VAL A 178 -32.23 -8.48 17.34
N TYR A 179 -31.94 -9.45 16.47
CA TYR A 179 -32.90 -9.92 15.43
C TYR A 179 -34.18 -10.43 16.01
N LYS A 180 -34.08 -11.30 17.01
CA LYS A 180 -35.27 -11.84 17.72
C LYS A 180 -36.01 -10.76 18.48
N ALA A 181 -35.28 -9.85 19.14
CA ALA A 181 -35.90 -8.75 19.88
C ALA A 181 -36.68 -7.81 18.95
N ILE A 182 -36.16 -7.46 17.78
CA ILE A 182 -36.87 -6.66 16.78
C ILE A 182 -38.12 -7.40 16.30
N LYS A 183 -38.00 -8.69 15.95
CA LYS A 183 -39.14 -9.50 15.53
C LYS A 183 -40.23 -9.55 16.59
N GLN A 184 -39.88 -9.83 17.84
CA GLN A 184 -40.79 -9.89 18.95
C GLN A 184 -41.52 -8.56 19.17
N ALA A 185 -40.79 -7.46 19.21
CA ALA A 185 -41.35 -6.12 19.39
C ALA A 185 -42.32 -5.72 18.25
N LEU A 186 -42.01 -6.09 17.02
CA LEU A 186 -42.91 -5.86 15.88
C LEU A 186 -44.20 -6.68 16.01
N MET A 187 -44.08 -7.94 16.44
CA MET A 187 -45.28 -8.80 16.70
C MET A 187 -46.15 -8.25 17.83
N GLU A 188 -45.56 -7.75 18.92
CA GLU A 188 -46.25 -7.08 20.02
C GLU A 188 -47.01 -5.83 19.58
N ARG A 189 -46.55 -5.16 18.52
CA ARG A 189 -47.23 -4.03 17.87
C ARG A 189 -48.25 -4.43 16.82
N GLY A 190 -48.56 -5.73 16.73
CA GLY A 190 -49.63 -6.29 15.87
C GLY A 190 -49.20 -6.56 14.43
N ILE A 191 -47.89 -6.54 14.12
CA ILE A 191 -47.38 -6.92 12.80
C ILE A 191 -47.35 -8.45 12.68
N PRO A 192 -47.94 -9.03 11.62
CA PRO A 192 -48.00 -10.48 11.48
C PRO A 192 -46.61 -11.10 11.33
N GLU A 193 -46.32 -12.17 12.05
CA GLU A 193 -45.01 -12.86 11.98
C GLU A 193 -44.62 -13.27 10.56
N LYS A 194 -45.58 -13.71 9.74
CA LYS A 194 -45.37 -14.10 8.34
C LYS A 194 -44.80 -12.99 7.47
N GLU A 195 -44.94 -11.73 7.86
CA GLU A 195 -44.45 -10.56 7.13
C GLU A 195 -42.99 -10.20 7.48
N ILE A 196 -42.43 -10.85 8.51
CA ILE A 196 -41.05 -10.63 8.99
C ILE A 196 -40.18 -11.82 8.55
N CYS A 197 -38.96 -11.57 8.07
CA CYS A 197 -38.02 -12.63 7.76
C CYS A 197 -36.57 -12.21 8.09
N PHE A 198 -35.74 -13.21 8.31
CA PHE A 198 -34.29 -13.05 8.43
C PHE A 198 -33.61 -13.58 7.16
N ALA A 199 -32.68 -12.81 6.59
CA ALA A 199 -31.95 -13.23 5.39
C ALA A 199 -31.15 -14.53 5.61
N GLY A 200 -30.74 -14.79 6.86
CA GLY A 200 -30.01 -16.00 7.26
C GLY A 200 -30.82 -17.28 7.30
N ASP A 201 -32.18 -17.20 7.31
CA ASP A 201 -33.07 -18.38 7.36
C ASP A 201 -33.09 -19.13 6.03
N ALA A 202 -32.82 -18.44 4.92
CA ALA A 202 -32.76 -19.03 3.58
C ALA A 202 -31.40 -19.69 3.32
N LYS A 203 -31.28 -20.95 3.73
CA LYS A 203 -30.00 -21.72 3.63
C LYS A 203 -29.68 -22.22 2.21
N THR A 204 -30.68 -22.28 1.32
CA THR A 204 -30.52 -22.73 -0.07
C THR A 204 -30.85 -21.62 -1.04
N ASP A 205 -30.29 -21.67 -2.25
CA ASP A 205 -30.56 -20.69 -3.31
C ASP A 205 -32.04 -20.64 -3.66
N LYS A 206 -32.72 -21.81 -3.71
CA LYS A 206 -34.17 -21.90 -3.94
C LYS A 206 -34.96 -21.17 -2.86
N ALA A 207 -34.66 -21.42 -1.57
CA ALA A 207 -35.34 -20.75 -0.46
C ALA A 207 -35.09 -19.23 -0.49
N ARG A 208 -33.90 -18.82 -0.87
CA ARG A 208 -33.54 -17.41 -1.03
C ARG A 208 -34.34 -16.73 -2.16
N ASP A 209 -34.46 -17.40 -3.30
CA ASP A 209 -35.27 -16.91 -4.43
C ASP A 209 -36.73 -16.79 -4.07
N GLU A 210 -37.30 -17.76 -3.34
CA GLU A 210 -38.68 -17.71 -2.86
C GLU A 210 -38.90 -16.56 -1.87
N MET A 211 -37.98 -16.36 -0.95
CA MET A 211 -38.00 -15.22 -0.02
C MET A 211 -37.95 -13.88 -0.76
N PHE A 212 -37.06 -13.73 -1.76
CA PHE A 212 -36.95 -12.52 -2.58
C PHE A 212 -38.19 -12.29 -3.43
N LYS A 213 -38.85 -13.34 -3.95
CA LYS A 213 -40.12 -13.23 -4.64
C LYS A 213 -41.21 -12.72 -3.71
N SER A 214 -41.28 -13.20 -2.45
CA SER A 214 -42.24 -12.74 -1.45
C SER A 214 -42.03 -11.27 -1.06
N LEU A 215 -40.77 -10.82 -0.95
CA LEU A 215 -40.45 -9.42 -0.74
C LEU A 215 -40.91 -8.55 -1.92
N ARG A 216 -40.62 -8.92 -3.16
CA ARG A 216 -41.06 -8.19 -4.34
C ARG A 216 -42.56 -8.08 -4.48
N LYS A 217 -43.29 -9.07 -4.01
CA LYS A 217 -44.78 -9.06 -3.95
C LYS A 217 -45.32 -8.25 -2.77
N GLY A 218 -44.50 -7.93 -1.78
CA GLY A 218 -44.90 -7.29 -0.53
C GLY A 218 -45.69 -8.24 0.39
N GLU A 219 -45.48 -9.55 0.25
CA GLU A 219 -46.00 -10.58 1.18
C GLU A 219 -45.17 -10.60 2.47
N LYS A 220 -43.85 -10.34 2.33
CA LYS A 220 -42.96 -10.01 3.44
C LYS A 220 -42.64 -8.52 3.39
N ARG A 221 -42.81 -7.85 4.53
CA ARG A 221 -42.66 -6.39 4.66
C ARG A 221 -41.38 -5.98 5.36
N PHE A 222 -40.77 -6.91 6.11
CA PHE A 222 -39.54 -6.67 6.86
C PHE A 222 -38.51 -7.76 6.57
N ILE A 223 -37.29 -7.35 6.24
CA ILE A 223 -36.16 -8.25 6.17
C ILE A 223 -35.04 -7.70 7.05
N ILE A 224 -34.59 -8.54 7.99
CA ILE A 224 -33.43 -8.23 8.84
C ILE A 224 -32.24 -9.04 8.32
N ALA A 225 -31.12 -8.38 8.05
CA ALA A 225 -30.00 -9.00 7.36
C ALA A 225 -28.65 -8.46 7.82
N SER A 226 -27.63 -9.30 7.72
CA SER A 226 -26.25 -8.83 7.74
C SER A 226 -25.80 -8.42 6.34
N THR A 227 -24.75 -7.59 6.27
CA THR A 227 -24.12 -7.19 5.01
C THR A 227 -23.71 -8.39 4.17
N SER A 228 -23.13 -9.43 4.80
CA SER A 228 -22.71 -10.66 4.13
C SER A 228 -23.86 -11.45 3.49
N LYS A 229 -25.07 -11.38 4.05
CA LYS A 229 -26.23 -12.15 3.56
C LYS A 229 -27.05 -11.41 2.50
N LEU A 230 -27.09 -10.09 2.55
CA LEU A 230 -27.90 -9.27 1.64
C LEU A 230 -27.09 -8.24 0.85
N GLY A 231 -25.82 -8.00 1.20
CA GLY A 231 -24.98 -6.97 0.59
C GLY A 231 -24.63 -7.20 -0.89
N THR A 232 -24.64 -8.45 -1.39
CA THR A 232 -24.34 -8.77 -2.79
C THR A 232 -25.43 -9.60 -3.45
N GLY A 233 -25.71 -9.38 -4.75
CA GLY A 233 -26.55 -10.24 -5.59
C GLY A 233 -28.06 -10.22 -5.33
N ALA A 234 -28.56 -9.50 -4.32
CA ALA A 234 -30.00 -9.47 -4.04
C ALA A 234 -30.74 -8.50 -4.97
N ASN A 235 -31.75 -9.00 -5.68
CA ASN A 235 -32.64 -8.21 -6.55
C ASN A 235 -34.03 -8.11 -5.91
N ILE A 236 -34.18 -7.18 -4.94
CA ILE A 236 -35.38 -7.04 -4.11
C ILE A 236 -35.95 -5.60 -4.07
N GLN A 237 -35.41 -4.70 -4.91
CA GLN A 237 -35.67 -3.26 -4.86
C GLN A 237 -37.12 -2.85 -5.12
N ASP A 238 -37.95 -3.69 -5.74
CA ASP A 238 -39.29 -3.31 -6.29
C ASP A 238 -40.16 -2.50 -5.34
N ARG A 239 -40.12 -2.79 -4.06
CA ARG A 239 -41.00 -2.18 -3.04
C ARG A 239 -40.26 -1.64 -1.82
N ILE A 240 -38.95 -1.42 -1.92
CA ILE A 240 -38.20 -0.91 -0.79
C ILE A 240 -38.50 0.56 -0.56
N CYS A 241 -39.13 0.86 0.58
CA CYS A 241 -39.50 2.21 1.01
C CYS A 241 -38.51 2.77 2.06
N ALA A 242 -37.79 1.90 2.78
CA ALA A 242 -36.81 2.34 3.77
C ALA A 242 -35.69 1.31 3.98
N ILE A 243 -34.52 1.82 4.32
CA ILE A 243 -33.34 1.07 4.76
C ILE A 243 -32.90 1.63 6.11
N HIS A 244 -32.63 0.72 7.04
CA HIS A 244 -32.26 1.05 8.41
C HIS A 244 -30.89 0.44 8.72
N HIS A 245 -29.89 1.27 9.00
CA HIS A 245 -28.58 0.86 9.46
C HIS A 245 -28.54 0.92 10.98
N LEU A 246 -28.70 -0.24 11.62
CA LEU A 246 -28.77 -0.33 13.09
C LEU A 246 -27.38 -0.36 13.71
N ASP A 247 -26.39 -0.91 13.02
CA ASP A 247 -24.97 -0.80 13.34
C ASP A 247 -24.20 -0.18 12.18
N ILE A 248 -23.01 0.33 12.47
CA ILE A 248 -22.16 1.01 11.48
C ILE A 248 -21.10 0.02 10.99
N PRO A 249 -21.03 -0.25 9.67
CA PRO A 249 -19.98 -1.10 9.10
C PRO A 249 -18.62 -0.42 9.12
N TRP A 250 -17.54 -1.20 8.94
CA TRP A 250 -16.16 -0.71 8.92
C TRP A 250 -15.77 0.01 7.62
N LYS A 251 -16.51 -0.22 6.53
CA LYS A 251 -16.17 0.29 5.19
C LYS A 251 -17.30 1.14 4.62
N PRO A 252 -16.99 2.30 4.04
CA PRO A 252 -17.98 3.11 3.32
C PRO A 252 -18.63 2.36 2.15
N SER A 253 -17.87 1.44 1.51
CA SER A 253 -18.38 0.59 0.43
C SER A 253 -19.55 -0.29 0.88
N ASP A 254 -19.56 -0.76 2.13
CA ASP A 254 -20.63 -1.59 2.66
C ASP A 254 -21.91 -0.78 2.81
N LEU A 255 -21.85 0.47 3.32
CA LEU A 255 -23.00 1.38 3.33
C LEU A 255 -23.52 1.65 1.91
N THR A 256 -22.62 1.91 0.97
CA THR A 256 -23.01 2.13 -0.43
C THR A 256 -23.69 0.91 -1.03
N GLN A 257 -23.20 -0.30 -0.73
CA GLN A 257 -23.81 -1.54 -1.18
C GLN A 257 -25.18 -1.80 -0.52
N GLN A 258 -25.30 -1.53 0.78
CA GLN A 258 -26.54 -1.64 1.53
C GLN A 258 -27.60 -0.65 0.99
N ASP A 259 -27.24 0.63 0.82
CA ASP A 259 -28.09 1.67 0.25
C ASP A 259 -28.56 1.30 -1.17
N GLY A 260 -27.65 0.74 -1.98
CA GLY A 260 -27.92 0.29 -3.34
C GLY A 260 -28.96 -0.84 -3.46
N ARG A 261 -29.44 -1.41 -2.33
CA ARG A 261 -30.56 -2.35 -2.35
C ARG A 261 -31.90 -1.64 -2.59
N GLY A 262 -32.05 -0.41 -2.13
CA GLY A 262 -33.25 0.39 -2.31
C GLY A 262 -33.09 1.49 -3.34
N ILE A 263 -31.92 2.13 -3.42
CA ILE A 263 -31.59 3.19 -4.39
C ILE A 263 -31.21 2.54 -5.72
N ARG A 264 -32.20 1.99 -6.41
CA ARG A 264 -31.96 1.22 -7.64
C ARG A 264 -33.11 1.38 -8.62
N GLN A 265 -32.80 1.29 -9.92
CA GLN A 265 -33.81 1.27 -10.98
C GLN A 265 -34.84 0.15 -10.75
N GLY A 266 -36.08 0.44 -11.06
CA GLY A 266 -37.18 -0.52 -10.91
C GLY A 266 -37.85 -0.52 -9.51
N ASN A 267 -37.40 0.34 -8.59
CA ASN A 267 -38.14 0.60 -7.36
C ASN A 267 -39.43 1.37 -7.68
N ARG A 268 -40.53 1.00 -7.07
CA ARG A 268 -41.87 1.63 -7.26
C ARG A 268 -42.04 2.88 -6.43
N PHE A 269 -41.25 3.05 -5.39
CA PHE A 269 -41.27 4.25 -4.58
C PHE A 269 -40.40 5.32 -5.23
N SER A 270 -40.94 6.54 -5.34
CA SER A 270 -40.20 7.71 -5.83
C SER A 270 -39.17 8.21 -4.80
N GLN A 271 -39.35 7.85 -3.54
CA GLN A 271 -38.45 8.23 -2.43
C GLN A 271 -38.20 7.04 -1.52
N VAL A 272 -36.95 6.89 -1.05
CA VAL A 272 -36.52 5.89 -0.07
C VAL A 272 -35.91 6.57 1.14
N GLY A 273 -36.38 6.20 2.33
CA GLY A 273 -35.81 6.67 3.61
C GLY A 273 -34.58 5.86 3.99
N ILE A 274 -33.46 6.53 4.25
CA ILE A 274 -32.23 5.91 4.79
C ILE A 274 -32.04 6.38 6.23
N TYR A 275 -32.09 5.45 7.18
CA TYR A 275 -32.00 5.74 8.60
C TYR A 275 -30.70 5.18 9.17
N HIS A 276 -29.88 6.03 9.81
CA HIS A 276 -28.72 5.60 10.60
C HIS A 276 -29.02 5.79 12.08
N TYR A 277 -28.89 4.74 12.87
CA TYR A 277 -29.16 4.75 14.31
C TYR A 277 -27.84 4.81 15.09
N LEU A 278 -27.69 5.84 15.92
CA LEU A 278 -26.45 6.16 16.62
C LEU A 278 -26.73 6.41 18.10
N THR A 279 -25.91 5.85 18.98
CA THR A 279 -25.89 6.20 20.39
C THR A 279 -24.72 7.18 20.62
N GLU A 280 -25.01 8.40 21.13
CA GLU A 280 -23.98 9.39 21.47
C GLU A 280 -22.97 8.82 22.48
N GLU A 281 -21.78 9.39 22.52
CA GLU A 281 -20.73 9.03 23.50
C GLU A 281 -20.38 7.51 23.49
N THR A 282 -20.66 6.81 22.39
CA THR A 282 -20.32 5.40 22.21
C THR A 282 -19.55 5.16 20.91
N PHE A 283 -19.22 3.89 20.69
CA PHE A 283 -18.56 3.44 19.46
C PHE A 283 -19.30 3.87 18.18
N ASP A 284 -20.64 3.94 18.18
CA ASP A 284 -21.42 4.31 17.00
C ASP A 284 -21.10 5.71 16.48
N ALA A 285 -21.09 6.70 17.38
CA ALA A 285 -20.82 8.09 17.01
C ALA A 285 -19.38 8.25 16.47
N TYR A 286 -18.44 7.54 17.09
CA TYR A 286 -17.06 7.50 16.66
C TYR A 286 -16.89 6.88 15.27
N MET A 287 -17.47 5.69 15.04
CA MET A 287 -17.40 5.00 13.76
C MET A 287 -18.08 5.77 12.63
N MET A 288 -19.22 6.42 12.91
CA MET A 288 -19.89 7.26 11.92
C MET A 288 -19.01 8.42 11.46
N GLY A 289 -18.25 9.03 12.38
CA GLY A 289 -17.25 10.05 12.06
C GLY A 289 -16.17 9.54 11.11
N ILE A 290 -15.58 8.37 11.41
CA ILE A 290 -14.56 7.73 10.57
C ILE A 290 -15.12 7.42 9.18
N ILE A 291 -16.26 6.73 9.10
CA ILE A 291 -16.90 6.34 7.84
C ILE A 291 -17.22 7.55 6.97
N THR A 292 -17.72 8.63 7.58
CA THR A 292 -18.03 9.88 6.87
C THR A 292 -16.77 10.52 6.30
N ASN A 293 -15.68 10.56 7.06
CA ASN A 293 -14.40 11.09 6.59
C ASN A 293 -13.80 10.23 5.47
N LYS A 294 -13.83 8.90 5.61
CA LYS A 294 -13.41 7.96 4.54
C LYS A 294 -14.25 8.14 3.27
N ALA A 295 -15.57 8.20 3.39
CA ALA A 295 -16.46 8.40 2.24
C ALA A 295 -16.21 9.73 1.53
N LYS A 296 -16.00 10.81 2.30
CA LYS A 296 -15.66 12.13 1.76
C LYS A 296 -14.33 12.09 0.98
N PHE A 297 -13.32 11.43 1.54
CA PHE A 297 -12.03 11.26 0.89
C PHE A 297 -12.14 10.43 -0.40
N ILE A 298 -12.80 9.28 -0.37
CA ILE A 298 -13.04 8.43 -1.55
C ILE A 298 -13.77 9.22 -2.64
N ASN A 299 -14.81 9.99 -2.29
CA ASN A 299 -15.53 10.83 -3.24
C ASN A 299 -14.66 11.94 -3.83
N GLN A 300 -13.79 12.56 -3.05
CA GLN A 300 -12.83 13.56 -3.57
C GLN A 300 -11.91 12.93 -4.62
N ILE A 301 -11.41 11.73 -4.33
CA ILE A 301 -10.60 10.95 -5.26
C ILE A 301 -11.38 10.65 -6.56
N LEU A 302 -12.55 10.06 -6.45
CA LEU A 302 -13.35 9.62 -7.60
C LEU A 302 -13.86 10.80 -8.47
N THR A 303 -14.23 11.93 -7.85
CA THR A 303 -14.80 13.09 -8.55
C THR A 303 -13.76 14.12 -9.02
N SER A 304 -12.49 13.94 -8.78
CA SER A 304 -11.41 14.84 -9.22
C SER A 304 -11.40 16.24 -8.59
N LYS A 305 -12.14 16.46 -7.53
CA LYS A 305 -12.15 17.76 -6.83
C LYS A 305 -11.00 17.77 -5.82
N SER A 306 -9.85 18.36 -6.21
CA SER A 306 -8.63 18.61 -5.41
C SER A 306 -8.44 17.67 -4.22
N PRO A 307 -7.82 16.49 -4.39
CA PRO A 307 -7.55 15.61 -3.26
C PRO A 307 -6.52 16.25 -2.33
N ALA A 308 -6.63 15.99 -1.04
CA ALA A 308 -5.55 16.23 -0.10
C ALA A 308 -4.30 15.44 -0.56
N ARG A 309 -3.10 15.99 -0.36
CA ARG A 309 -1.85 15.30 -0.78
C ARG A 309 -1.56 14.01 -0.02
N VAL A 310 -2.17 13.85 1.15
CA VAL A 310 -1.96 12.73 2.07
C VAL A 310 -3.30 12.21 2.56
N SER A 311 -3.47 10.89 2.64
CA SER A 311 -4.60 10.23 3.29
C SER A 311 -4.12 9.13 4.21
N GLU A 312 -4.79 8.99 5.34
CA GLU A 312 -4.59 7.88 6.26
C GLU A 312 -5.45 6.69 5.84
N ASP A 313 -4.85 5.52 5.82
CA ASP A 313 -5.58 4.26 5.68
C ASP A 313 -6.06 3.82 7.08
N VAL A 314 -7.37 3.95 7.33
CA VAL A 314 -8.02 3.57 8.59
C VAL A 314 -8.72 2.22 8.38
N ASP A 315 -8.01 1.22 7.87
CA ASP A 315 -8.59 -0.12 7.65
C ASP A 315 -8.49 -1.02 8.90
N GLU A 316 -8.27 -0.44 10.07
CA GLU A 316 -8.19 -1.19 11.33
C GLU A 316 -9.60 -1.51 11.86
N MET A 317 -9.88 -2.81 11.97
CA MET A 317 -11.10 -3.33 12.62
C MET A 317 -11.02 -3.30 14.16
N VAL A 318 -10.09 -2.51 14.71
CA VAL A 318 -9.80 -2.44 16.15
C VAL A 318 -9.59 -0.99 16.54
N LEU A 319 -10.25 -0.55 17.61
CA LEU A 319 -10.01 0.76 18.23
C LEU A 319 -8.58 0.83 18.77
N THR A 320 -7.91 1.96 18.56
CA THR A 320 -6.69 2.27 19.28
C THR A 320 -7.05 2.68 20.73
N TYR A 321 -6.06 2.57 21.62
CA TYR A 321 -6.20 3.08 23.00
C TYR A 321 -6.67 4.54 23.02
N SER A 322 -6.10 5.37 22.17
CA SER A 322 -6.41 6.78 22.06
C SER A 322 -7.86 7.07 21.71
N GLU A 323 -8.40 6.27 20.80
CA GLU A 323 -9.77 6.39 20.35
C GLU A 323 -10.76 5.94 21.42
N MET A 324 -10.41 4.87 22.16
CA MET A 324 -11.22 4.42 23.27
C MET A 324 -11.25 5.46 24.42
N GLN A 325 -10.12 6.06 24.74
CA GLN A 325 -10.03 7.15 25.72
C GLN A 325 -10.86 8.37 25.29
N ALA A 326 -10.81 8.76 24.02
CA ALA A 326 -11.61 9.87 23.50
C ALA A 326 -13.12 9.60 23.60
N ILE A 327 -13.56 8.37 23.36
CA ILE A 327 -14.94 7.95 23.55
C ILE A 327 -15.32 7.98 25.04
N ALA A 328 -14.50 7.40 25.89
CA ALA A 328 -14.75 7.29 27.33
C ALA A 328 -14.81 8.66 28.05
N SER A 329 -14.00 9.62 27.62
CA SER A 329 -13.96 10.94 28.25
C SER A 329 -15.07 11.89 27.80
N GLY A 330 -15.72 11.63 26.65
CA GLY A 330 -16.69 12.53 26.03
C GLY A 330 -16.12 13.93 25.68
N ASN A 331 -14.81 14.14 25.87
CA ASN A 331 -14.15 15.43 25.67
C ASN A 331 -13.44 15.50 24.31
N PRO A 332 -13.91 16.34 23.36
CA PRO A 332 -13.33 16.45 22.04
C PRO A 332 -11.87 16.94 22.05
N MET A 333 -11.45 17.69 23.09
CA MET A 333 -10.07 18.17 23.19
C MET A 333 -9.08 17.03 23.50
N ILE A 334 -9.50 15.97 24.19
CA ILE A 334 -8.67 14.79 24.41
C ILE A 334 -8.40 14.07 23.09
N LYS A 335 -9.41 13.96 22.23
CA LYS A 335 -9.23 13.41 20.86
C LYS A 335 -8.25 14.24 20.04
N GLU A 336 -8.40 15.59 20.09
CA GLU A 336 -7.48 16.50 19.40
C GLU A 336 -6.05 16.37 19.93
N LYS A 337 -5.87 16.31 21.27
CA LYS A 337 -4.57 16.10 21.90
C LYS A 337 -3.88 14.84 21.36
N ILE A 338 -4.58 13.73 21.38
CA ILE A 338 -4.03 12.43 21.01
C ILE A 338 -3.66 12.42 19.51
N GLN A 339 -4.48 13.03 18.68
CA GLN A 339 -4.20 13.16 17.25
C GLN A 339 -2.96 14.04 17.01
N LEU A 340 -2.83 15.15 17.74
CA LEU A 340 -1.65 16.01 17.70
C LEU A 340 -0.40 15.33 18.23
N ASP A 341 -0.49 14.55 19.33
CA ASP A 341 0.63 13.77 19.87
C ASP A 341 1.18 12.77 18.82
N ASN A 342 0.28 12.06 18.13
CA ASN A 342 0.66 11.12 17.08
C ASN A 342 1.27 11.83 15.87
N ASP A 343 0.65 12.93 15.41
CA ASP A 343 1.13 13.71 14.28
C ASP A 343 2.52 14.31 14.54
N VAL A 344 2.72 14.88 15.73
CA VAL A 344 4.02 15.46 16.16
C VAL A 344 5.08 14.35 16.26
N ALA A 345 4.74 13.19 16.82
CA ALA A 345 5.67 12.07 16.92
C ALA A 345 6.08 11.57 15.54
N MET A 346 5.13 11.46 14.60
CA MET A 346 5.41 11.07 13.24
C MET A 346 6.27 12.09 12.50
N LEU A 347 5.91 13.37 12.55
CA LEU A 347 6.68 14.45 11.91
C LEU A 347 8.11 14.53 12.43
N LYS A 348 8.33 14.29 13.73
CA LYS A 348 9.68 14.17 14.34
C LYS A 348 10.44 12.96 13.80
N THR A 349 9.75 11.85 13.55
CA THR A 349 10.38 10.67 12.94
C THR A 349 10.80 10.97 11.51
N LEU A 350 9.94 11.61 10.70
CA LEU A 350 10.26 12.05 9.34
C LEU A 350 11.41 13.07 9.32
N GLU A 351 11.45 13.99 10.29
CA GLU A 351 12.57 14.93 10.43
C GLU A 351 13.89 14.20 10.73
N ALA A 352 13.85 13.19 11.61
CA ALA A 352 15.02 12.37 11.92
C ALA A 352 15.50 11.56 10.71
N GLU A 353 14.58 10.99 9.92
CA GLU A 353 14.91 10.29 8.67
C GLU A 353 15.47 11.24 7.61
N HIS A 354 14.89 12.44 7.47
CA HIS A 354 15.42 13.47 6.59
C HIS A 354 16.84 13.85 6.97
N LYS A 355 17.13 14.09 8.25
CA LYS A 355 18.47 14.34 8.78
C LYS A 355 19.42 13.19 8.45
N LYS A 356 18.99 11.94 8.64
CA LYS A 356 19.77 10.74 8.31
C LYS A 356 20.07 10.65 6.81
N SER A 357 19.11 10.99 5.97
CA SER A 357 19.29 11.05 4.51
C SER A 357 20.31 12.13 4.12
N ILE A 358 20.23 13.32 4.72
CA ILE A 358 21.21 14.38 4.51
C ILE A 358 22.62 13.91 4.91
N TYR A 359 22.79 13.26 6.06
CA TYR A 359 24.11 12.72 6.45
C TYR A 359 24.65 11.69 5.46
N LYS A 360 23.80 10.80 4.92
CA LYS A 360 24.22 9.85 3.88
C LYS A 360 24.66 10.56 2.59
N MET A 361 23.90 11.58 2.16
CA MET A 361 24.25 12.39 0.99
C MET A 361 25.54 13.17 1.21
N GLN A 362 25.76 13.67 2.41
CA GLN A 362 27.00 14.35 2.78
C GLN A 362 28.19 13.38 2.70
N GLU A 363 28.09 12.18 3.25
CA GLU A 363 29.14 11.17 3.16
C GLU A 363 29.41 10.77 1.69
N LEU A 364 28.36 10.65 0.89
CA LEU A 364 28.47 10.37 -0.54
C LEU A 364 29.20 11.50 -1.27
N ALA A 365 28.79 12.75 -1.04
CA ALA A 365 29.34 13.93 -1.70
C ALA A 365 30.77 14.29 -1.25
N GLU A 366 31.10 14.13 0.02
CA GLU A 366 32.41 14.53 0.57
C GLU A 366 33.46 13.42 0.50
N LYS A 367 33.06 12.14 0.53
CA LYS A 367 34.03 11.03 0.61
C LYS A 367 33.97 10.08 -0.58
N THR A 368 32.81 9.65 -1.00
CA THR A 368 32.66 8.54 -1.96
C THR A 368 32.83 9.04 -3.40
N LEU A 369 32.02 10.00 -3.80
CA LEU A 369 32.00 10.51 -5.18
C LEU A 369 33.32 11.20 -5.57
N PRO A 370 33.97 12.04 -4.73
CA PRO A 370 35.26 12.60 -5.08
C PRO A 370 36.36 11.56 -5.33
N LYS A 371 36.36 10.47 -4.55
CA LYS A 371 37.31 9.35 -4.78
C LYS A 371 37.04 8.64 -6.11
N GLN A 372 35.76 8.41 -6.44
CA GLN A 372 35.38 7.80 -7.71
C GLN A 372 35.74 8.69 -8.90
N ILE A 373 35.48 9.99 -8.80
CA ILE A 373 35.82 10.97 -9.83
C ILE A 373 37.35 10.99 -10.06
N THR A 374 38.13 11.02 -8.99
CA THR A 374 39.60 10.95 -9.09
C THR A 374 40.03 9.67 -9.77
N HIS A 375 39.52 8.53 -9.34
CA HIS A 375 39.84 7.23 -9.92
C HIS A 375 39.46 7.12 -11.40
N TYR A 376 38.25 7.52 -11.78
CA TYR A 376 37.85 7.52 -13.20
C TYR A 376 38.66 8.51 -14.04
N SER A 377 39.03 9.67 -13.48
CA SER A 377 39.87 10.64 -14.16
C SER A 377 41.27 10.09 -14.44
N GLU A 378 41.89 9.38 -13.50
CA GLU A 378 43.17 8.71 -13.67
C GLU A 378 43.10 7.59 -14.72
N LEU A 379 42.07 6.75 -14.67
CA LEU A 379 41.88 5.70 -15.67
C LEU A 379 41.61 6.28 -17.06
N LEU A 380 40.87 7.38 -17.14
CA LEU A 380 40.57 8.07 -18.40
C LEU A 380 41.85 8.67 -19.00
N ALA A 381 42.73 9.29 -18.18
CA ALA A 381 43.99 9.80 -18.62
C ALA A 381 44.88 8.69 -19.23
N LYS A 382 44.96 7.53 -18.56
CA LYS A 382 45.68 6.35 -19.05
C LYS A 382 45.11 5.82 -20.36
N SER A 383 43.76 5.70 -20.46
CA SER A 383 43.12 5.25 -21.69
C SER A 383 43.30 6.22 -22.86
N LYS A 384 43.32 7.53 -22.60
CA LYS A 384 43.66 8.56 -23.60
C LYS A 384 45.10 8.46 -24.09
N SER A 385 46.04 8.21 -23.19
CA SER A 385 47.45 7.96 -23.53
C SER A 385 47.58 6.74 -24.44
N ASP A 386 46.92 5.63 -24.10
CA ASP A 386 46.93 4.42 -24.93
C ASP A 386 46.31 4.67 -26.30
N MET A 387 45.21 5.40 -26.39
CA MET A 387 44.57 5.75 -27.66
C MET A 387 45.46 6.63 -28.52
N SER A 388 46.13 7.63 -27.94
CA SER A 388 47.07 8.48 -28.66
C SER A 388 48.24 7.67 -29.22
N LYS A 389 48.82 6.77 -28.43
CA LYS A 389 49.88 5.85 -28.85
C LYS A 389 49.44 4.96 -30.01
N TYR A 390 48.22 4.41 -29.94
CA TYR A 390 47.68 3.62 -31.04
C TYR A 390 47.52 4.44 -32.32
N GLN A 391 46.97 5.65 -32.25
CA GLN A 391 46.74 6.53 -33.39
C GLN A 391 48.07 6.97 -34.03
N GLU A 392 49.09 7.29 -33.27
CA GLU A 392 50.43 7.61 -33.75
C GLU A 392 51.05 6.44 -34.53
N GLN A 393 50.98 5.23 -33.96
CA GLN A 393 51.52 4.03 -34.62
C GLN A 393 50.71 3.65 -35.86
N GLN A 394 49.39 3.85 -35.87
CA GLN A 394 48.54 3.64 -37.04
C GLN A 394 48.84 4.65 -38.17
N ALA A 395 49.16 5.90 -37.82
CA ALA A 395 49.54 6.93 -38.80
C ALA A 395 50.88 6.64 -39.46
N LEU A 396 51.84 6.05 -38.73
CA LEU A 396 53.17 5.68 -39.24
C LEU A 396 53.10 4.50 -40.24
N ASN A 397 52.22 3.51 -39.97
CA ASN A 397 52.03 2.37 -40.87
C ASN A 397 50.54 1.97 -40.89
N LYS A 398 49.89 2.12 -42.06
CA LYS A 398 48.48 1.78 -42.26
C LYS A 398 48.25 0.29 -42.53
N GLU A 399 49.27 -0.42 -42.99
CA GLU A 399 49.17 -1.84 -43.30
C GLU A 399 49.30 -2.70 -42.04
N PHE A 400 48.84 -3.93 -42.11
CA PHE A 400 48.99 -4.90 -41.01
C PHE A 400 50.48 -5.20 -40.82
N GLU A 401 50.90 -5.06 -39.57
CA GLU A 401 52.26 -5.43 -39.16
C GLU A 401 52.24 -5.84 -37.68
N MET A 402 52.80 -7.01 -37.39
CA MET A 402 52.93 -7.52 -36.02
C MET A 402 54.28 -8.17 -35.84
N THR A 403 54.95 -7.88 -34.71
CA THR A 403 56.21 -8.53 -34.37
C THR A 403 55.95 -9.64 -33.36
N ILE A 404 56.34 -10.89 -33.70
CA ILE A 404 56.17 -12.07 -32.84
C ILE A 404 57.52 -12.75 -32.66
N GLY A 405 57.97 -12.95 -31.43
CA GLY A 405 59.27 -13.56 -31.13
C GLY A 405 60.45 -12.83 -31.77
N GLY A 406 60.32 -11.50 -31.97
CA GLY A 406 61.34 -10.69 -32.63
C GLY A 406 61.29 -10.70 -34.17
N VAL A 407 60.42 -11.48 -34.78
CA VAL A 407 60.25 -11.55 -36.24
C VAL A 407 59.03 -10.70 -36.64
N ARG A 408 59.18 -9.93 -37.74
CA ARG A 408 58.11 -9.07 -38.28
C ARG A 408 57.25 -9.84 -39.29
N TYR A 409 55.92 -9.75 -39.11
CA TYR A 409 54.92 -10.37 -39.96
C TYR A 409 54.03 -9.31 -40.57
N ASP A 410 53.89 -9.33 -41.91
CA ASP A 410 53.06 -8.45 -42.73
C ASP A 410 51.76 -9.16 -43.23
N LYS A 411 51.70 -10.47 -43.07
CA LYS A 411 50.54 -11.29 -43.43
C LYS A 411 49.87 -11.89 -42.15
N ARG A 412 48.54 -11.74 -42.10
CA ARG A 412 47.75 -12.22 -40.94
C ARG A 412 47.80 -13.74 -40.80
N GLU A 413 47.92 -14.46 -41.94
CA GLU A 413 47.99 -15.94 -41.95
C GLU A 413 49.24 -16.41 -41.17
N ASN A 414 50.39 -15.85 -41.50
CA ASN A 414 51.67 -16.21 -40.89
C ASN A 414 51.74 -15.80 -39.42
N ALA A 415 51.21 -14.63 -39.05
CA ALA A 415 51.11 -14.20 -37.67
C ALA A 415 50.15 -15.10 -36.89
N GLY A 416 49.04 -15.52 -37.51
CA GLY A 416 48.04 -16.44 -36.89
C GLY A 416 48.61 -17.80 -36.54
N GLU A 417 49.51 -18.36 -37.41
CA GLU A 417 50.20 -19.62 -37.12
C GLU A 417 51.08 -19.50 -35.86
N GLN A 418 51.79 -18.37 -35.69
CA GLN A 418 52.62 -18.14 -34.50
C GLN A 418 51.79 -17.95 -33.24
N ILE A 419 50.63 -17.32 -33.34
CA ILE A 419 49.68 -17.21 -32.23
C ILE A 419 49.21 -18.62 -31.80
N ALA A 420 48.89 -19.49 -32.75
CA ALA A 420 48.51 -20.86 -32.44
C ALA A 420 49.61 -21.63 -31.71
N VAL A 421 50.87 -21.49 -32.10
CA VAL A 421 52.03 -22.08 -31.44
C VAL A 421 52.15 -21.52 -30.01
N ALA A 422 52.01 -20.23 -29.80
CA ALA A 422 52.08 -19.60 -28.49
C ALA A 422 50.93 -20.06 -27.58
N MET A 423 49.70 -20.20 -28.13
CA MET A 423 48.55 -20.76 -27.41
C MET A 423 48.78 -22.19 -26.96
N ALA A 424 49.27 -23.05 -27.85
CA ALA A 424 49.59 -24.43 -27.51
C ALA A 424 50.63 -24.50 -26.39
N LYS A 425 51.64 -23.65 -26.43
CA LYS A 425 52.66 -23.55 -25.38
C LYS A 425 52.08 -23.03 -24.06
N CYS A 426 51.26 -21.98 -24.09
CA CYS A 426 50.57 -21.46 -22.90
C CYS A 426 49.67 -22.49 -22.26
N THR A 427 48.91 -23.23 -23.08
CA THR A 427 48.00 -24.30 -22.59
C THR A 427 48.80 -25.45 -21.94
N ALA A 428 49.96 -25.82 -22.50
CA ALA A 428 50.81 -26.88 -22.01
C ALA A 428 51.55 -26.53 -20.72
N THR A 429 52.08 -25.30 -20.62
CA THR A 429 52.87 -24.84 -19.45
C THR A 429 51.99 -24.23 -18.35
N GLY A 430 50.83 -23.66 -18.70
CA GLY A 430 50.02 -22.88 -17.79
C GLY A 430 50.55 -21.47 -17.50
N GLU A 431 51.72 -21.11 -18.06
CA GLU A 431 52.34 -19.81 -17.83
C GLU A 431 52.07 -18.82 -18.96
N PRO A 432 51.99 -17.49 -18.65
CA PRO A 432 51.85 -16.43 -19.66
C PRO A 432 53.02 -16.47 -20.68
N ILE A 433 52.68 -16.40 -21.95
CA ILE A 433 53.66 -16.37 -23.05
C ILE A 433 53.74 -14.96 -23.63
N GLU A 434 54.91 -14.35 -23.64
CA GLU A 434 55.13 -13.12 -24.36
C GLU A 434 55.10 -13.39 -25.87
N LEU A 435 54.06 -12.87 -26.54
CA LEU A 435 53.88 -13.06 -27.96
C LEU A 435 54.79 -12.14 -28.77
N GLY A 436 54.83 -10.86 -28.40
CA GLY A 436 55.57 -9.82 -29.09
C GLY A 436 54.93 -8.44 -28.98
N THR A 437 54.91 -7.69 -30.08
CA THR A 437 54.34 -6.33 -30.07
C THR A 437 53.36 -6.10 -31.24
N TYR A 438 52.29 -5.36 -30.99
CA TYR A 438 51.37 -4.87 -32.00
C TYR A 438 51.08 -3.37 -31.76
N ARG A 439 51.32 -2.55 -32.79
CA ARG A 439 51.12 -1.06 -32.72
C ARG A 439 51.79 -0.41 -31.49
N GLY A 440 52.99 -0.86 -31.16
CA GLY A 440 53.76 -0.35 -30.02
C GLY A 440 53.31 -0.90 -28.65
N PHE A 441 52.30 -1.73 -28.57
CA PHE A 441 51.86 -2.40 -27.36
C PHE A 441 52.45 -3.81 -27.25
N LYS A 442 52.89 -4.19 -26.06
CA LYS A 442 53.26 -5.56 -25.75
C LYS A 442 52.02 -6.45 -25.72
N VAL A 443 52.10 -7.63 -26.33
CA VAL A 443 51.04 -8.62 -26.35
C VAL A 443 51.51 -9.89 -25.67
N THR A 444 50.69 -10.40 -24.71
CA THR A 444 50.90 -11.70 -24.08
C THR A 444 49.71 -12.61 -24.35
N ILE A 445 49.95 -13.92 -24.30
CA ILE A 445 48.91 -14.94 -24.31
C ILE A 445 48.91 -15.56 -22.92
N GLU A 446 47.75 -15.57 -22.29
CA GLU A 446 47.53 -16.04 -20.94
C GLU A 446 46.43 -17.09 -20.92
N ARG A 447 46.43 -17.96 -19.91
CA ARG A 447 45.36 -18.93 -19.74
C ARG A 447 44.04 -18.20 -19.38
N ASN A 448 42.95 -18.57 -20.00
CA ASN A 448 41.66 -17.97 -19.70
C ASN A 448 41.22 -18.36 -18.26
N PRO A 449 41.11 -17.40 -17.32
CA PRO A 449 40.71 -17.68 -15.93
C PRO A 449 39.29 -18.20 -15.80
N SER A 450 38.46 -17.98 -16.81
CA SER A 450 37.06 -18.45 -16.87
C SER A 450 36.91 -19.84 -17.48
N ALA A 451 38.01 -20.44 -18.01
CA ALA A 451 38.01 -21.78 -18.58
C ALA A 451 37.86 -22.84 -17.46
N ASN A 452 36.64 -23.28 -17.24
CA ASN A 452 36.36 -24.40 -16.32
C ASN A 452 36.94 -25.72 -16.90
N THR A 453 37.63 -26.48 -16.09
CA THR A 453 38.30 -27.74 -16.40
C THR A 453 37.37 -28.91 -16.85
N PHE A 454 36.06 -28.70 -16.88
CA PHE A 454 35.04 -29.72 -17.17
C PHE A 454 34.39 -29.65 -18.55
N PHE A 455 34.57 -28.57 -19.30
CA PHE A 455 34.13 -28.47 -20.69
C PHE A 455 35.30 -27.98 -21.54
N GLU A 456 35.60 -28.65 -22.66
CA GLU A 456 36.51 -28.15 -23.71
C GLU A 456 35.92 -26.82 -24.24
N LEU A 457 36.44 -25.71 -23.74
CA LEU A 457 36.13 -24.40 -24.27
C LEU A 457 36.94 -24.19 -25.53
N ASP A 458 36.28 -23.74 -26.59
CA ASP A 458 36.93 -23.35 -27.87
C ASP A 458 37.94 -22.18 -27.69
N THR A 459 38.00 -21.58 -26.49
CA THR A 459 38.85 -20.45 -26.13
C THR A 459 39.66 -20.68 -24.84
N PRO A 460 40.67 -21.57 -24.84
CA PRO A 460 41.45 -21.90 -23.64
C PRO A 460 42.38 -20.77 -23.17
N CYS A 461 42.65 -19.80 -24.03
CA CYS A 461 43.56 -18.68 -23.79
C CYS A 461 42.91 -17.32 -24.09
N ILE A 462 43.47 -16.29 -23.47
CA ILE A 462 43.17 -14.89 -23.76
C ILE A 462 44.43 -14.22 -24.32
N ALA A 463 44.26 -13.28 -25.23
CA ALA A 463 45.31 -12.35 -25.61
C ALA A 463 45.18 -11.09 -24.76
N VAL A 464 46.25 -10.63 -24.18
CA VAL A 464 46.31 -9.42 -23.34
C VAL A 464 47.25 -8.39 -23.98
N LEU A 465 46.73 -7.21 -24.22
CA LEU A 465 47.50 -6.07 -24.75
C LEU A 465 47.83 -5.14 -23.59
N HIS A 466 49.09 -4.87 -23.39
CA HIS A 466 49.65 -4.08 -22.29
C HIS A 466 49.94 -2.65 -22.75
N GLY A 467 49.10 -1.72 -22.35
CA GLY A 467 49.31 -0.30 -22.40
C GLY A 467 49.53 0.28 -21.00
N GLU A 468 49.14 1.52 -20.75
CA GLU A 468 48.97 2.04 -19.39
C GLU A 468 47.79 1.38 -18.68
N LEU A 469 46.79 0.91 -19.46
CA LEU A 469 45.77 -0.05 -19.06
C LEU A 469 46.03 -1.38 -19.76
N THR A 470 45.36 -2.43 -19.27
CA THR A 470 45.38 -3.74 -19.90
C THR A 470 44.05 -4.02 -20.59
N TYR A 471 44.12 -4.59 -21.80
CA TYR A 471 42.95 -4.96 -22.62
C TYR A 471 43.07 -6.42 -22.98
N SER A 472 41.99 -7.19 -22.89
CA SER A 472 42.03 -8.62 -23.16
C SER A 472 40.85 -9.09 -24.01
N CYS A 473 41.08 -10.15 -24.77
CA CYS A 473 40.05 -10.85 -25.52
C CYS A 473 40.31 -12.37 -25.54
N ASP A 474 39.23 -13.13 -25.65
CA ASP A 474 39.32 -14.57 -25.86
C ASP A 474 39.87 -14.89 -27.22
N ILE A 475 40.76 -15.90 -27.32
CA ILE A 475 41.32 -16.40 -28.57
C ILE A 475 40.98 -17.88 -28.74
N ALA A 476 40.60 -18.27 -29.98
CA ALA A 476 40.14 -19.62 -30.32
C ALA A 476 41.26 -20.48 -30.89
N THR A 477 41.19 -21.80 -30.60
CA THR A 477 42.23 -22.76 -31.02
C THR A 477 42.36 -22.91 -32.54
N ASP A 478 41.27 -22.86 -33.30
CA ASP A 478 41.24 -23.21 -34.69
C ASP A 478 41.12 -22.02 -35.65
N ASN A 479 41.40 -20.80 -35.21
CA ASN A 479 41.17 -19.59 -35.99
C ASN A 479 42.33 -18.60 -35.87
N GLY A 480 43.49 -18.91 -36.48
CA GLY A 480 44.67 -18.07 -36.42
C GLY A 480 44.45 -16.65 -36.94
N VAL A 481 43.89 -16.48 -38.15
CA VAL A 481 43.57 -15.15 -38.71
C VAL A 481 42.50 -14.42 -37.88
N GLY A 482 41.50 -15.14 -37.35
CA GLY A 482 40.49 -14.58 -36.46
C GLY A 482 41.12 -14.05 -35.18
N ASN A 483 42.10 -14.75 -34.60
CA ASN A 483 42.82 -14.32 -33.39
C ASN A 483 43.66 -13.05 -33.65
N VAL A 484 44.32 -12.95 -34.81
CA VAL A 484 44.97 -11.72 -35.21
C VAL A 484 44.02 -10.55 -35.23
N ARG A 485 42.83 -10.70 -35.87
CA ARG A 485 41.79 -9.65 -35.91
C ARG A 485 41.27 -9.28 -34.52
N ARG A 486 41.15 -10.25 -33.64
CA ARG A 486 40.75 -9.99 -32.23
C ARG A 486 41.80 -9.11 -31.52
N ILE A 487 43.10 -9.38 -31.72
CA ILE A 487 44.17 -8.54 -31.19
C ILE A 487 44.20 -7.15 -31.85
N GLU A 488 43.94 -7.04 -33.16
CA GLU A 488 43.75 -5.75 -33.83
C GLU A 488 42.58 -4.95 -33.20
N ASN A 489 41.47 -5.64 -32.92
CA ASN A 489 40.31 -5.03 -32.28
C ASN A 489 40.57 -4.59 -30.83
N LEU A 490 41.44 -5.28 -30.07
CA LEU A 490 41.88 -4.80 -28.75
C LEU A 490 42.44 -3.41 -28.84
N ALA A 491 43.39 -3.17 -29.77
CA ALA A 491 44.05 -1.90 -29.91
C ALA A 491 43.15 -0.80 -30.54
N GLY A 492 42.31 -1.15 -31.52
CA GLY A 492 41.48 -0.18 -32.24
C GLY A 492 40.13 0.08 -31.63
N ILE A 493 39.42 -0.98 -31.28
CA ILE A 493 38.00 -0.89 -30.84
C ILE A 493 37.89 -0.86 -29.31
N GLN A 494 38.57 -1.78 -28.62
CA GLN A 494 38.36 -1.91 -27.16
C GLN A 494 38.99 -0.74 -26.38
N ILE A 495 40.14 -0.20 -26.81
CA ILE A 495 40.66 1.02 -26.19
C ILE A 495 39.64 2.15 -26.28
N ASN A 496 39.04 2.34 -27.48
CA ASN A 496 38.02 3.38 -27.67
C ASN A 496 36.75 3.13 -26.86
N GLN A 497 36.28 1.90 -26.83
CA GLN A 497 35.10 1.52 -26.00
C GLN A 497 35.34 1.77 -24.51
N LYS A 498 36.57 1.44 -24.02
CA LYS A 498 36.95 1.70 -22.64
C LYS A 498 37.01 3.19 -22.34
N LEU A 499 37.54 3.98 -23.29
CA LEU A 499 37.61 5.45 -23.20
C LEU A 499 36.19 6.04 -23.07
N CYS A 500 35.28 5.71 -24.00
CA CYS A 500 33.89 6.18 -23.95
C CYS A 500 33.19 5.77 -22.64
N SER A 501 33.34 4.51 -22.22
CA SER A 501 32.77 4.04 -20.96
C SER A 501 33.28 4.78 -19.72
N LEU A 502 34.58 5.13 -19.70
CA LEU A 502 35.17 5.92 -18.61
C LEU A 502 34.69 7.37 -18.63
N GLU A 503 34.49 7.96 -19.83
CA GLU A 503 33.88 9.30 -19.96
C GLU A 503 32.46 9.33 -19.44
N GLU A 504 31.62 8.35 -19.79
CA GLU A 504 30.25 8.22 -19.27
C GLU A 504 30.23 8.04 -17.74
N GLN A 505 31.12 7.19 -17.20
CA GLN A 505 31.19 6.95 -15.75
C GLN A 505 31.63 8.22 -15.00
N LEU A 506 32.57 8.97 -15.55
CA LEU A 506 33.05 10.24 -14.99
C LEU A 506 31.94 11.31 -15.02
N GLU A 507 31.24 11.43 -16.15
CA GLU A 507 30.12 12.35 -16.30
C GLU A 507 29.01 12.04 -15.31
N LYS A 508 28.65 10.76 -15.20
CA LYS A 508 27.64 10.28 -14.22
C LYS A 508 28.05 10.61 -12.79
N ALA A 509 29.30 10.31 -12.40
CA ALA A 509 29.80 10.60 -11.05
C ALA A 509 29.77 12.09 -10.72
N ASN A 510 30.11 12.97 -11.69
CA ASN A 510 30.00 14.41 -11.52
C ASN A 510 28.54 14.89 -11.39
N LYS A 511 27.64 14.32 -12.16
CA LYS A 511 26.20 14.59 -12.06
C LYS A 511 25.65 14.17 -10.69
N ASP A 512 25.96 12.94 -10.25
CA ASP A 512 25.55 12.42 -8.96
C ASP A 512 26.08 13.30 -7.80
N LEU A 513 27.30 13.83 -7.92
CA LEU A 513 27.88 14.77 -6.96
C LEU A 513 27.09 16.08 -6.90
N SER A 514 26.75 16.64 -8.06
CA SER A 514 25.97 17.88 -8.14
C SER A 514 24.57 17.68 -7.55
N GLU A 515 23.91 16.56 -7.87
CA GLU A 515 22.59 16.22 -7.33
C GLU A 515 22.63 16.00 -5.80
N ALA A 516 23.64 15.29 -5.30
CA ALA A 516 23.82 15.09 -3.86
C ALA A 516 24.01 16.44 -3.13
N GLN A 517 24.84 17.33 -3.68
CA GLN A 517 25.06 18.67 -3.13
C GLN A 517 23.78 19.53 -3.12
N GLN A 518 22.98 19.48 -4.18
CA GLN A 518 21.69 20.18 -4.24
C GLN A 518 20.67 19.63 -3.24
N ASN A 519 20.61 18.31 -3.12
CA ASN A 519 19.67 17.65 -2.20
C ASN A 519 20.00 17.90 -0.73
N MET A 520 21.28 18.05 -0.38
CA MET A 520 21.70 18.44 0.98
C MET A 520 21.17 19.81 1.42
N LEU A 521 20.90 20.70 0.48
CA LEU A 521 20.42 22.06 0.76
C LEU A 521 18.90 22.13 0.90
N LYS A 522 18.17 21.06 0.59
CA LYS A 522 16.71 21.04 0.70
C LYS A 522 16.27 21.06 2.17
N PRO A 523 15.45 22.03 2.58
CA PRO A 523 14.90 22.05 3.94
C PRO A 523 13.93 20.88 4.12
N PHE A 524 13.70 20.50 5.37
CA PHE A 524 12.66 19.53 5.69
C PHE A 524 11.29 20.08 5.27
N GLU A 525 10.60 19.39 4.37
CA GLU A 525 9.35 19.85 3.74
C GLU A 525 8.23 20.10 4.76
N HIS A 526 8.16 19.26 5.81
CA HIS A 526 7.15 19.36 6.85
C HIS A 526 7.59 20.19 8.07
N GLY A 527 8.65 20.98 7.98
CA GLY A 527 9.19 21.74 9.13
C GLY A 527 8.20 22.75 9.69
N GLN A 528 7.45 23.44 8.83
CA GLN A 528 6.43 24.39 9.25
C GLN A 528 5.23 23.68 9.91
N GLU A 529 4.76 22.60 9.31
CA GLU A 529 3.67 21.78 9.86
C GLU A 529 4.02 21.21 11.24
N LEU A 530 5.24 20.71 11.41
CA LEU A 530 5.72 20.24 12.71
C LEU A 530 5.71 21.35 13.77
N ALA A 531 6.15 22.55 13.42
CA ALA A 531 6.14 23.68 14.32
C ALA A 531 4.71 24.11 14.71
N GLU A 532 3.79 24.18 13.77
CA GLU A 532 2.38 24.54 13.99
C GLU A 532 1.67 23.50 14.87
N LYS A 533 1.82 22.21 14.56
CA LYS A 533 1.19 21.12 15.34
C LYS A 533 1.78 21.02 16.74
N THR A 534 3.09 21.22 16.90
CA THR A 534 3.73 21.26 18.22
C THR A 534 3.17 22.38 19.08
N LYS A 535 3.05 23.59 18.52
CA LYS A 535 2.46 24.74 19.21
C LYS A 535 0.99 24.52 19.57
N ARG A 536 0.22 23.89 18.68
CA ARG A 536 -1.18 23.55 18.94
C ARG A 536 -1.31 22.51 20.04
N LEU A 537 -0.44 21.50 20.05
CA LEU A 537 -0.37 20.47 21.09
C LEU A 537 -0.06 21.08 22.47
N GLU A 538 0.89 22.01 22.55
CA GLU A 538 1.20 22.74 23.78
C GLU A 538 -0.03 23.51 24.30
N TYR A 539 -0.76 24.19 23.40
CA TYR A 539 -1.99 24.89 23.76
C TYR A 539 -3.06 23.94 24.32
N VAL A 540 -3.32 22.82 23.62
CA VAL A 540 -4.31 21.82 24.04
C VAL A 540 -3.92 21.18 25.38
N ASN A 541 -2.63 20.88 25.60
CA ASN A 541 -2.13 20.38 26.87
C ASN A 541 -2.35 21.38 28.01
N ALA A 542 -2.10 22.66 27.78
CA ALA A 542 -2.34 23.71 28.78
C ALA A 542 -3.83 23.82 29.16
N GLN A 543 -4.74 23.68 28.20
CA GLN A 543 -6.20 23.71 28.44
C GLN A 543 -6.72 22.45 29.16
N LEU A 544 -6.08 21.30 28.98
CA LEU A 544 -6.45 20.06 29.66
C LEU A 544 -5.82 19.90 31.04
N SER A 545 -4.82 20.71 31.36
CA SER A 545 -4.12 20.70 32.70
C SER A 545 -4.65 21.77 33.65
N GLY A 546 -5.49 22.70 33.21
CA GLY A 546 -6.15 23.72 34.05
C GLY A 546 -7.58 23.36 34.33
#